data_29bf3effbf9d653ce77776d59746ed7b
#
_entry.id   29bf3effbf9d653ce77776d59746ed7b
#
_cell.length_a   1.000
_cell.length_b   1.000
_cell.length_c   1.000
_cell.angle_alpha   90.00
_cell.angle_beta   90.00
_cell.angle_gamma   90.00
#
_symmetry.space_group_name_H-M   'P 1'
#
loop_
_entity.id
_entity.type
_entity.pdbx_description
1 polymer ?
#
loop_
_entity_poly.entity_id
_entity_poly.type
_entity_poly.pdbx_seq_one_letter_code
_entity_poly.pdbx_strand_id
1 'polypeptide(L)'
;MNIRKNFKIKFIRLFKKLSILFLLSSFILPSERNSSFKFSQHTDIDSWWISNNNFGKNFKESFFDFYHTRTLGKAFFKINITNSYSSNDIPKFGETYLRYDFSKNTHLIAGRFYRTYSNYMNNELSSGHMLISNNARPMPKLGLNGKFKIKRNKDVYFSWGISHAKFKKNQYYTDAPFLHEKFVYIHYNFKKKHFLSVGLAHEAIWAGTTTEIGSINNPGNQPDTVKDFLKVFISADGPLIEGEKHANALGAHSGIWDFNYFKKENGKELSIYYQHYFEDTSSLRFANKTDGLWGIEASNYFKNTKILLEYLNTSNCCIDPPYQNDNYYWNYQYLDGWKYENMIIGNPFVNNGGPRDELKLIHLGLSYTLENKKINLKMSKINKTRWQSDYSNKIRYKIAYSFFIQSINVELFYGDDKKNNSGGFNLSYKF
;
A
#
# COMPACT_ATOMS: atom_id res chain seq x y z
N MET A 1 16.20 -1.01 39.69
CA MET A 1 15.61 -2.33 40.03
C MET A 1 14.12 -2.46 39.66
N ASN A 2 13.36 -1.38 39.54
CA ASN A 2 11.91 -1.43 39.20
C ASN A 2 11.57 -1.70 37.71
N ILE A 3 12.44 -1.35 36.78
CA ILE A 3 12.17 -1.51 35.33
C ILE A 3 12.16 -3.00 34.93
N ARG A 4 13.08 -3.80 35.44
CA ARG A 4 13.14 -5.26 35.17
C ARG A 4 11.94 -6.03 35.70
N LYS A 5 11.39 -5.63 36.85
CA LYS A 5 10.21 -6.28 37.47
C LYS A 5 8.93 -5.99 36.68
N ASN A 6 8.76 -4.75 36.20
CA ASN A 6 7.61 -4.36 35.37
C ASN A 6 7.65 -5.01 33.98
N PHE A 7 8.83 -5.18 33.39
CA PHE A 7 9.00 -5.87 32.12
C PHE A 7 8.62 -7.35 32.21
N LYS A 8 9.06 -8.05 33.28
CA LYS A 8 8.76 -9.46 33.52
C LYS A 8 7.26 -9.72 33.72
N ILE A 9 6.56 -8.84 34.44
CA ILE A 9 5.12 -8.96 34.70
C ILE A 9 4.32 -8.67 33.41
N LYS A 10 4.68 -7.67 32.62
CA LYS A 10 4.03 -7.38 31.34
C LYS A 10 4.26 -8.49 30.33
N PHE A 11 5.48 -9.05 30.26
CA PHE A 11 5.82 -10.18 29.41
C PHE A 11 5.01 -11.45 29.75
N ILE A 12 4.88 -11.78 31.03
CA ILE A 12 4.08 -12.93 31.49
C ILE A 12 2.59 -12.75 31.18
N ARG A 13 2.05 -11.53 31.34
CA ARG A 13 0.64 -11.24 30.98
C ARG A 13 0.40 -11.29 29.49
N LEU A 14 1.34 -10.84 28.68
CA LEU A 14 1.30 -10.94 27.23
C LEU A 14 1.37 -12.40 26.78
N PHE A 15 2.28 -13.18 27.36
CA PHE A 15 2.42 -14.61 27.06
C PHE A 15 1.18 -15.41 27.44
N LYS A 16 0.52 -15.11 28.57
CA LYS A 16 -0.76 -15.71 28.97
C LYS A 16 -1.89 -15.34 27.99
N LYS A 17 -1.98 -14.09 27.52
CA LYS A 17 -2.99 -13.68 26.52
C LYS A 17 -2.74 -14.32 25.17
N LEU A 18 -1.49 -14.41 24.72
CA LEU A 18 -1.08 -15.10 23.50
C LEU A 18 -1.33 -16.61 23.59
N SER A 19 -1.07 -17.24 24.74
CA SER A 19 -1.36 -18.67 24.95
C SER A 19 -2.86 -18.98 24.95
N ILE A 20 -3.72 -18.08 25.42
CA ILE A 20 -5.18 -18.25 25.37
C ILE A 20 -5.69 -18.14 23.92
N LEU A 21 -5.17 -17.18 23.13
CA LEU A 21 -5.45 -17.10 21.69
C LEU A 21 -4.94 -18.35 20.94
N PHE A 22 -3.81 -18.88 21.34
CA PHE A 22 -3.20 -20.09 20.78
C PHE A 22 -3.99 -21.35 21.14
N LEU A 23 -4.48 -21.46 22.38
CA LEU A 23 -5.33 -22.57 22.85
C LEU A 23 -6.69 -22.55 22.16
N LEU A 24 -7.32 -21.39 21.98
CA LEU A 24 -8.58 -21.28 21.22
C LEU A 24 -8.41 -21.67 19.74
N SER A 25 -7.21 -21.50 19.16
CA SER A 25 -6.90 -21.91 17.78
C SER A 25 -6.60 -23.41 17.63
N SER A 26 -6.27 -24.12 18.69
CA SER A 26 -5.85 -25.53 18.65
C SER A 26 -7.02 -26.53 18.59
N PHE A 27 -8.24 -26.13 18.87
CA PHE A 27 -9.39 -27.01 19.01
C PHE A 27 -10.22 -27.26 17.73
N ILE A 28 -9.83 -26.74 16.56
CA ILE A 28 -10.62 -26.88 15.34
C ILE A 28 -9.76 -27.51 14.22
N LEU A 29 -10.18 -28.68 13.74
CA LEU A 29 -9.84 -29.52 12.56
C LEU A 29 -8.53 -29.24 11.75
N PRO A 30 -7.89 -30.26 11.15
CA PRO A 30 -6.60 -30.13 10.44
C PRO A 30 -6.70 -29.21 9.23
N SER A 31 -5.91 -28.17 9.23
CA SER A 31 -5.85 -27.16 8.17
C SER A 31 -4.42 -26.65 8.03
N GLU A 32 -4.05 -26.17 6.84
CA GLU A 32 -2.77 -25.52 6.64
C GLU A 32 -2.63 -24.32 7.59
N ARG A 33 -1.57 -24.30 8.37
CA ARG A 33 -1.24 -23.26 9.31
C ARG A 33 0.07 -22.60 8.88
N ASN A 34 0.12 -21.29 8.93
CA ASN A 34 1.36 -20.56 8.75
C ASN A 34 1.38 -19.44 9.80
N SER A 35 2.35 -19.50 10.69
CA SER A 35 2.52 -18.53 11.75
C SER A 35 3.93 -17.98 11.73
N SER A 36 4.06 -16.70 12.02
CA SER A 36 5.37 -16.09 12.19
C SER A 36 5.34 -15.06 13.33
N PHE A 37 6.49 -14.93 13.96
CA PHE A 37 6.74 -13.93 14.98
C PHE A 37 7.94 -13.11 14.55
N LYS A 38 7.86 -11.79 14.75
CA LYS A 38 8.96 -10.88 14.49
C LYS A 38 9.13 -9.94 15.68
N PHE A 39 10.35 -9.82 16.16
CA PHE A 39 10.80 -8.80 17.08
C PHE A 39 11.68 -7.79 16.33
N SER A 40 11.51 -6.53 16.58
CA SER A 40 12.29 -5.45 15.96
C SER A 40 12.75 -4.46 17.01
N GLN A 41 13.98 -3.99 16.86
CA GLN A 41 14.62 -2.98 17.69
C GLN A 41 15.26 -1.92 16.79
N HIS A 42 15.03 -0.63 17.09
CA HIS A 42 15.53 0.49 16.32
C HIS A 42 16.24 1.50 17.23
N THR A 43 17.21 2.24 16.69
CA THR A 43 17.94 3.29 17.40
C THR A 43 17.32 4.66 17.27
N ASP A 44 16.65 4.94 16.13
CA ASP A 44 15.93 6.17 15.85
C ASP A 44 14.69 5.88 15.01
N ILE A 45 13.55 6.44 15.40
CA ILE A 45 12.25 6.22 14.81
C ILE A 45 11.86 7.23 13.74
N ASP A 46 12.54 8.36 13.66
CA ASP A 46 12.22 9.45 12.75
C ASP A 46 12.83 9.27 11.35
N SER A 47 13.64 8.23 11.15
CA SER A 47 14.19 7.90 9.85
C SER A 47 13.07 7.55 8.86
N TRP A 48 13.11 8.17 7.69
CA TRP A 48 12.11 8.00 6.63
C TRP A 48 11.91 6.53 6.23
N TRP A 49 12.99 5.75 6.11
CA TRP A 49 12.92 4.33 5.75
C TRP A 49 12.36 3.42 6.84
N ILE A 50 12.25 3.91 8.07
CA ILE A 50 11.62 3.21 9.18
C ILE A 50 10.15 3.58 9.26
N SER A 51 9.82 4.86 9.12
CA SER A 51 8.45 5.36 9.24
C SER A 51 7.58 5.06 8.03
N ASN A 52 8.16 5.01 6.82
CA ASN A 52 7.42 4.82 5.57
C ASN A 52 7.60 3.41 4.98
N ASN A 53 6.62 2.97 4.18
CA ASN A 53 6.56 1.65 3.55
C ASN A 53 6.67 0.47 4.53
N ASN A 54 6.08 0.61 5.72
CA ASN A 54 6.09 -0.38 6.80
C ASN A 54 4.69 -0.81 7.25
N PHE A 55 3.73 -0.87 6.33
CA PHE A 55 2.36 -1.32 6.60
C PHE A 55 1.63 -0.48 7.66
N GLY A 56 1.91 0.84 7.71
CA GLY A 56 1.36 1.78 8.66
C GLY A 56 1.74 1.50 10.12
N LYS A 57 2.84 0.82 10.33
CA LYS A 57 3.35 0.55 11.66
C LYS A 57 4.10 1.79 12.15
N ASN A 58 3.65 2.38 13.25
CA ASN A 58 4.42 3.37 13.99
C ASN A 58 5.38 2.61 14.92
N PHE A 59 6.65 2.66 14.62
CA PHE A 59 7.68 2.05 15.42
C PHE A 59 8.15 3.04 16.46
N LYS A 60 8.02 2.68 17.73
CA LYS A 60 8.86 3.19 18.80
C LYS A 60 9.95 2.16 19.04
N GLU A 61 11.02 2.51 19.67
CA GLU A 61 12.27 1.78 19.91
C GLU A 61 12.26 0.24 19.71
N SER A 62 11.20 -0.44 20.17
CA SER A 62 11.03 -1.88 20.00
C SER A 62 9.58 -2.28 19.80
N PHE A 63 9.34 -3.30 19.00
CA PHE A 63 7.99 -3.84 18.77
C PHE A 63 8.02 -5.34 18.45
N PHE A 64 6.84 -5.96 18.63
CA PHE A 64 6.58 -7.34 18.26
C PHE A 64 5.49 -7.40 17.20
N ASP A 65 5.71 -8.22 16.18
CA ASP A 65 4.71 -8.58 15.18
C ASP A 65 4.39 -10.07 15.31
N PHE A 66 3.13 -10.39 15.30
CA PHE A 66 2.63 -11.74 15.17
C PHE A 66 1.79 -11.85 13.90
N TYR A 67 2.03 -12.87 13.10
CA TYR A 67 1.26 -13.19 11.92
C TYR A 67 0.77 -14.63 12.02
N HIS A 68 -0.52 -14.83 11.79
CA HIS A 68 -1.11 -16.15 11.73
C HIS A 68 -2.12 -16.23 10.60
N THR A 69 -1.97 -17.24 9.75
CA THR A 69 -2.96 -17.57 8.73
C THR A 69 -3.43 -19.00 8.93
N ARG A 70 -4.72 -19.19 8.88
CA ARG A 70 -5.36 -20.51 8.94
C ARG A 70 -6.42 -20.63 7.87
N THR A 71 -6.44 -21.77 7.18
CA THR A 71 -7.53 -22.16 6.29
C THR A 71 -8.43 -23.14 7.02
N LEU A 72 -9.70 -22.83 7.19
CA LEU A 72 -10.71 -23.65 7.84
C LEU A 72 -11.52 -24.41 6.79
N GLY A 73 -11.73 -25.72 6.98
CA GLY A 73 -12.59 -26.57 6.15
C GLY A 73 -11.99 -26.94 4.78
N LYS A 74 -12.75 -27.73 3.99
CA LYS A 74 -12.41 -28.05 2.61
C LYS A 74 -12.62 -26.82 1.72
N ALA A 75 -11.66 -25.92 1.69
CA ALA A 75 -11.43 -24.88 0.67
C ALA A 75 -12.06 -23.49 0.81
N PHE A 76 -13.02 -23.19 1.68
CA PHE A 76 -13.82 -21.96 1.51
C PHE A 76 -13.69 -20.86 2.57
N PHE A 77 -12.92 -21.06 3.62
CA PHE A 77 -12.67 -20.01 4.62
C PHE A 77 -11.19 -19.80 4.84
N LYS A 78 -10.71 -18.60 4.62
CA LYS A 78 -9.36 -18.21 4.97
C LYS A 78 -9.40 -17.06 5.98
N ILE A 79 -8.86 -17.28 7.17
CA ILE A 79 -8.71 -16.24 8.19
C ILE A 79 -7.24 -15.86 8.27
N ASN A 80 -6.93 -14.60 8.03
CA ASN A 80 -5.62 -14.03 8.29
C ASN A 80 -5.71 -13.10 9.47
N ILE A 81 -4.83 -13.25 10.43
CA ILE A 81 -4.71 -12.37 11.59
C ILE A 81 -3.28 -11.86 11.64
N THR A 82 -3.10 -10.56 11.53
CA THR A 82 -1.81 -9.90 11.75
C THR A 82 -1.95 -8.90 12.88
N ASN A 83 -1.16 -9.07 13.92
CA ASN A 83 -1.07 -8.13 15.03
C ASN A 83 0.34 -7.57 15.09
N SER A 84 0.47 -6.25 15.13
CA SER A 84 1.70 -5.59 15.55
C SER A 84 1.49 -4.94 16.91
N TYR A 85 2.43 -5.14 17.81
CA TYR A 85 2.40 -4.57 19.15
C TYR A 85 3.72 -3.83 19.40
N SER A 86 3.62 -2.57 19.79
CA SER A 86 4.75 -1.81 20.33
C SER A 86 4.67 -1.83 21.86
N SER A 87 5.80 -1.88 22.53
CA SER A 87 5.88 -1.93 24.00
C SER A 87 5.17 -0.76 24.72
N ASN A 88 4.86 0.33 24.00
CA ASN A 88 4.25 1.54 24.54
C ASN A 88 2.90 1.92 23.91
N ASP A 89 2.36 1.15 22.97
CA ASP A 89 1.12 1.47 22.25
C ASP A 89 0.06 0.37 22.35
N ILE A 90 -1.18 0.76 22.08
CA ILE A 90 -2.31 -0.19 21.97
C ILE A 90 -2.05 -1.13 20.79
N PRO A 91 -2.31 -2.44 20.91
CA PRO A 91 -2.17 -3.39 19.82
C PRO A 91 -2.91 -2.92 18.57
N LYS A 92 -2.22 -2.87 17.42
CA LYS A 92 -2.80 -2.45 16.15
C LYS A 92 -2.91 -3.65 15.21
N PHE A 93 -4.12 -3.90 14.70
CA PHE A 93 -4.35 -4.96 13.72
C PHE A 93 -3.86 -4.54 12.33
N GLY A 94 -3.01 -5.37 11.72
CA GLY A 94 -2.70 -5.34 10.31
C GLY A 94 -3.77 -6.04 9.49
N GLU A 95 -3.39 -6.94 8.58
CA GLU A 95 -4.37 -7.75 7.85
C GLU A 95 -5.11 -8.69 8.81
N THR A 96 -6.42 -8.60 8.80
CA THR A 96 -7.33 -9.43 9.60
C THR A 96 -8.63 -9.54 8.84
N TYR A 97 -8.87 -10.62 8.12
CA TYR A 97 -10.03 -10.77 7.27
C TYR A 97 -10.56 -12.19 7.23
N LEU A 98 -11.84 -12.30 6.85
CA LEU A 98 -12.53 -13.51 6.48
C LEU A 98 -12.71 -13.52 4.96
N ARG A 99 -12.38 -14.61 4.29
CA ARG A 99 -12.62 -14.81 2.88
C ARG A 99 -13.54 -16.00 2.67
N TYR A 100 -14.54 -15.82 1.82
CA TYR A 100 -15.45 -16.84 1.38
C TYR A 100 -15.37 -17.02 -0.14
N ASP A 101 -15.01 -18.19 -0.61
CA ASP A 101 -14.89 -18.51 -2.03
C ASP A 101 -16.21 -19.11 -2.56
N PHE A 102 -16.96 -18.36 -3.36
CA PHE A 102 -18.16 -18.89 -4.06
C PHE A 102 -17.79 -19.90 -5.13
N SER A 103 -16.62 -19.73 -5.71
CA SER A 103 -16.06 -20.60 -6.75
C SER A 103 -14.54 -20.51 -6.73
N LYS A 104 -13.89 -21.28 -7.61
CA LYS A 104 -12.43 -21.16 -7.82
C LYS A 104 -11.98 -19.76 -8.26
N ASN A 105 -12.91 -18.98 -8.80
CA ASN A 105 -12.60 -17.71 -9.45
C ASN A 105 -13.25 -16.50 -8.78
N THR A 106 -14.18 -16.64 -7.84
CA THR A 106 -14.91 -15.53 -7.24
C THR A 106 -14.98 -15.69 -5.74
N HIS A 107 -14.66 -14.64 -5.01
CA HIS A 107 -14.68 -14.65 -3.56
C HIS A 107 -15.14 -13.32 -2.97
N LEU A 108 -15.80 -13.42 -1.84
CA LEU A 108 -16.09 -12.33 -0.92
C LEU A 108 -15.01 -12.26 0.14
N ILE A 109 -14.62 -11.07 0.53
CA ILE A 109 -13.62 -10.85 1.58
C ILE A 109 -14.11 -9.70 2.47
N ALA A 110 -14.06 -9.90 3.78
CA ALA A 110 -14.49 -8.92 4.76
C ALA A 110 -13.45 -8.78 5.88
N GLY A 111 -13.10 -7.56 6.22
CA GLY A 111 -12.10 -7.25 7.24
C GLY A 111 -11.01 -6.32 6.73
N ARG A 112 -9.86 -6.35 7.38
CA ARG A 112 -8.70 -5.54 6.97
C ARG A 112 -7.83 -6.33 6.01
N PHE A 113 -7.71 -5.90 4.77
CA PHE A 113 -6.86 -6.55 3.76
C PHE A 113 -6.29 -5.53 2.77
N TYR A 114 -5.10 -5.82 2.26
CA TYR A 114 -4.55 -5.11 1.12
C TYR A 114 -5.20 -5.61 -0.17
N ARG A 115 -5.31 -4.72 -1.15
CA ARG A 115 -5.71 -5.13 -2.48
C ARG A 115 -4.51 -5.67 -3.24
N THR A 116 -4.72 -6.79 -3.89
CA THR A 116 -3.77 -7.41 -4.81
C THR A 116 -4.37 -7.40 -6.20
N TYR A 117 -4.43 -6.23 -6.84
CA TYR A 117 -4.92 -6.10 -8.20
C TYR A 117 -3.77 -6.01 -9.22
N SER A 118 -2.71 -5.30 -8.90
CA SER A 118 -1.54 -5.23 -9.78
C SER A 118 -0.76 -6.55 -9.76
N ASN A 119 -0.26 -6.97 -10.90
CA ASN A 119 0.58 -8.16 -11.01
C ASN A 119 2.02 -7.90 -10.58
N TYR A 120 2.41 -6.65 -10.45
CA TYR A 120 3.69 -6.27 -9.93
C TYR A 120 3.52 -5.51 -8.62
N MET A 121 3.99 -6.12 -7.54
CA MET A 121 4.14 -5.47 -6.24
C MET A 121 5.39 -6.01 -5.57
N ASN A 122 6.43 -5.20 -5.49
CA ASN A 122 7.65 -5.52 -4.77
C ASN A 122 7.74 -4.66 -3.51
N ASN A 123 7.21 -5.15 -2.40
CA ASN A 123 7.22 -4.44 -1.12
C ASN A 123 8.62 -4.36 -0.48
N GLU A 124 9.56 -5.16 -0.95
CA GLU A 124 10.91 -5.22 -0.40
C GLU A 124 11.84 -4.17 -0.97
N LEU A 125 11.81 -3.98 -2.30
CA LEU A 125 12.77 -3.14 -3.03
C LEU A 125 12.16 -1.85 -3.56
N SER A 126 10.85 -1.80 -3.86
CA SER A 126 10.18 -0.65 -4.48
C SER A 126 10.17 0.60 -3.60
N SER A 127 10.09 1.75 -4.23
CA SER A 127 9.82 3.06 -3.61
C SER A 127 8.38 3.17 -3.09
N GLY A 128 7.46 2.35 -3.61
CA GLY A 128 6.02 2.34 -3.35
C GLY A 128 5.22 2.52 -4.65
N HIS A 129 3.97 2.04 -4.66
CA HIS A 129 3.06 2.13 -5.80
C HIS A 129 2.26 3.43 -5.80
N MET A 130 1.81 3.90 -6.98
CA MET A 130 1.12 5.19 -7.10
C MET A 130 -0.23 5.20 -6.40
N LEU A 131 -1.07 4.19 -6.53
CA LEU A 131 -2.41 4.22 -5.96
C LEU A 131 -2.45 3.65 -4.55
N ILE A 132 -1.89 2.46 -4.35
CA ILE A 132 -1.80 1.80 -3.02
C ILE A 132 -0.43 1.18 -2.87
N SER A 133 0.28 1.57 -1.82
CA SER A 133 1.54 0.99 -1.41
C SER A 133 1.39 0.26 -0.05
N ASN A 134 2.47 -0.32 0.43
CA ASN A 134 2.54 -0.84 1.79
C ASN A 134 2.85 0.26 2.84
N ASN A 135 2.61 1.52 2.52
CA ASN A 135 2.86 2.65 3.43
C ASN A 135 1.78 2.75 4.51
N ALA A 136 0.51 2.89 4.14
CA ALA A 136 -0.60 2.93 5.09
C ALA A 136 -1.02 1.52 5.54
N ARG A 137 -1.73 1.44 6.66
CA ARG A 137 -2.37 0.19 7.12
C ARG A 137 -3.57 -0.17 6.25
N PRO A 138 -3.91 -1.47 6.13
CA PRO A 138 -5.11 -1.87 5.42
C PRO A 138 -6.37 -1.39 6.16
N MET A 139 -7.31 -0.81 5.43
CA MET A 139 -8.61 -0.41 5.96
C MET A 139 -9.55 -1.60 6.12
N PRO A 140 -10.44 -1.60 7.13
CA PRO A 140 -11.55 -2.54 7.19
C PRO A 140 -12.52 -2.26 6.03
N LYS A 141 -12.83 -3.29 5.25
CA LYS A 141 -13.66 -3.19 4.06
C LYS A 141 -14.35 -4.50 3.71
N LEU A 142 -15.38 -4.40 2.88
CA LEU A 142 -16.05 -5.53 2.25
C LEU A 142 -15.73 -5.51 0.77
N GLY A 143 -15.25 -6.61 0.22
CA GLY A 143 -14.86 -6.71 -1.18
C GLY A 143 -15.33 -7.97 -1.85
N LEU A 144 -15.68 -7.84 -3.12
CA LEU A 144 -15.99 -8.94 -4.03
C LEU A 144 -14.98 -8.91 -5.16
N ASN A 145 -14.26 -10.01 -5.36
CA ASN A 145 -13.24 -10.13 -6.38
C ASN A 145 -13.48 -11.36 -7.24
N GLY A 146 -13.09 -11.26 -8.51
CA GLY A 146 -13.27 -12.36 -9.44
C GLY A 146 -12.23 -12.41 -10.55
N LYS A 147 -12.16 -13.59 -11.17
CA LYS A 147 -11.41 -13.83 -12.41
C LYS A 147 -12.27 -14.61 -13.38
N PHE A 148 -12.21 -14.30 -14.66
CA PHE A 148 -12.83 -15.11 -15.68
C PHE A 148 -11.90 -15.31 -16.88
N LYS A 149 -11.92 -16.49 -17.47
CA LYS A 149 -11.13 -16.86 -18.66
C LYS A 149 -12.02 -16.81 -19.89
N ILE A 150 -11.45 -16.36 -20.98
CA ILE A 150 -12.14 -16.42 -22.27
C ILE A 150 -12.15 -17.88 -22.75
N LYS A 151 -13.36 -18.43 -23.02
CA LYS A 151 -13.50 -19.84 -23.43
C LYS A 151 -12.70 -20.19 -24.71
N ARG A 152 -12.66 -19.25 -25.67
CA ARG A 152 -11.98 -19.44 -26.98
C ARG A 152 -10.47 -19.21 -26.91
N ASN A 153 -9.98 -18.46 -25.93
CA ASN A 153 -8.55 -18.17 -25.77
C ASN A 153 -8.15 -18.33 -24.30
N LYS A 154 -7.55 -19.47 -23.98
CA LYS A 154 -7.15 -19.82 -22.62
C LYS A 154 -5.98 -18.95 -22.09
N ASP A 155 -5.29 -18.26 -22.98
CA ASP A 155 -4.15 -17.41 -22.66
C ASP A 155 -4.61 -16.02 -22.22
N VAL A 156 -5.86 -15.64 -22.47
CA VAL A 156 -6.47 -14.37 -22.03
C VAL A 156 -7.43 -14.62 -20.89
N TYR A 157 -7.26 -13.84 -19.82
CA TYR A 157 -8.21 -13.82 -18.71
C TYR A 157 -8.37 -12.39 -18.16
N PHE A 158 -9.46 -12.16 -17.45
CA PHE A 158 -9.75 -10.92 -16.77
C PHE A 158 -9.72 -11.13 -15.26
N SER A 159 -9.25 -10.12 -14.52
CA SER A 159 -9.50 -10.00 -13.08
C SER A 159 -10.24 -8.71 -12.79
N TRP A 160 -11.11 -8.74 -11.81
CA TRP A 160 -11.93 -7.61 -11.41
C TRP A 160 -12.21 -7.63 -9.92
N GLY A 161 -12.52 -6.49 -9.37
CA GLY A 161 -12.94 -6.37 -7.99
C GLY A 161 -13.64 -5.07 -7.72
N ILE A 162 -14.46 -5.12 -6.69
CA ILE A 162 -15.15 -3.98 -6.11
C ILE A 162 -15.09 -4.09 -4.60
N SER A 163 -14.83 -3.00 -3.90
CA SER A 163 -14.90 -2.99 -2.45
C SER A 163 -15.32 -1.64 -1.88
N HIS A 164 -15.82 -1.70 -0.65
CA HIS A 164 -16.20 -0.53 0.13
C HIS A 164 -15.53 -0.57 1.49
N ALA A 165 -14.96 0.56 1.87
CA ALA A 165 -14.37 0.80 3.18
C ALA A 165 -14.99 2.05 3.81
N LYS A 166 -14.80 2.22 5.11
CA LYS A 166 -15.10 3.46 5.82
C LYS A 166 -13.82 3.97 6.48
N PHE A 167 -13.53 5.25 6.33
CA PHE A 167 -12.44 5.92 7.03
C PHE A 167 -12.70 5.98 8.53
N LYS A 168 -11.84 6.61 9.28
CA LYS A 168 -12.05 6.94 10.68
C LYS A 168 -12.37 8.43 10.85
N LYS A 169 -13.14 8.73 11.90
CA LYS A 169 -13.31 10.12 12.37
C LYS A 169 -11.95 10.68 12.80
N ASN A 170 -11.72 11.93 12.46
CA ASN A 170 -10.52 12.67 12.83
C ASN A 170 -10.84 14.17 12.84
N GLN A 171 -9.83 15.04 12.87
CA GLN A 171 -10.04 16.48 12.86
C GLN A 171 -10.69 17.02 11.56
N TYR A 172 -10.62 16.27 10.44
CA TYR A 172 -11.22 16.64 9.16
C TYR A 172 -12.65 16.11 8.97
N TYR A 173 -13.05 15.09 9.77
CA TYR A 173 -14.34 14.39 9.59
C TYR A 173 -15.07 14.20 10.91
N THR A 174 -16.24 14.82 11.07
CA THR A 174 -17.16 14.56 12.18
C THR A 174 -17.93 13.26 11.97
N ASP A 175 -18.31 12.92 10.72
CA ASP A 175 -18.63 11.57 10.29
C ASP A 175 -17.68 11.12 9.18
N ALA A 176 -17.14 9.91 9.33
CA ALA A 176 -16.10 9.40 8.45
C ALA A 176 -16.65 9.11 7.05
N PRO A 177 -15.98 9.57 5.98
CA PRO A 177 -16.37 9.26 4.62
C PRO A 177 -16.17 7.78 4.29
N PHE A 178 -16.78 7.35 3.18
CA PHE A 178 -16.57 6.04 2.59
C PHE A 178 -15.47 6.08 1.54
N LEU A 179 -14.82 4.93 1.33
CA LEU A 179 -13.97 4.66 0.19
C LEU A 179 -14.65 3.62 -0.70
N HIS A 180 -14.88 3.98 -1.94
CA HIS A 180 -15.27 3.07 -3.01
C HIS A 180 -14.03 2.67 -3.80
N GLU A 181 -13.82 1.38 -4.03
CA GLU A 181 -12.68 0.84 -4.76
C GLU A 181 -13.17 -0.11 -5.85
N LYS A 182 -12.61 0.00 -7.06
CA LYS A 182 -12.89 -0.94 -8.16
C LYS A 182 -11.67 -1.07 -9.07
N PHE A 183 -11.57 -2.23 -9.70
CA PHE A 183 -10.54 -2.47 -10.71
C PHE A 183 -10.98 -3.49 -11.75
N VAL A 184 -10.40 -3.40 -12.92
CA VAL A 184 -10.49 -4.40 -13.98
C VAL A 184 -9.13 -4.49 -14.69
N TYR A 185 -8.68 -5.72 -14.91
CA TYR A 185 -7.46 -6.03 -15.64
C TYR A 185 -7.72 -7.05 -16.72
N ILE A 186 -7.09 -6.88 -17.86
CA ILE A 186 -6.92 -7.89 -18.89
C ILE A 186 -5.50 -8.43 -18.82
N HIS A 187 -5.39 -9.73 -18.88
CA HIS A 187 -4.13 -10.46 -18.80
C HIS A 187 -3.96 -11.34 -20.00
N TYR A 188 -2.77 -11.34 -20.59
CA TYR A 188 -2.43 -12.15 -21.73
C TYR A 188 -1.12 -12.91 -21.50
N ASN A 189 -1.20 -14.26 -21.45
CA ASN A 189 -0.04 -15.15 -21.41
C ASN A 189 0.30 -15.59 -22.81
N PHE A 190 1.45 -15.21 -23.35
CA PHE A 190 1.86 -15.63 -24.68
C PHE A 190 3.19 -16.37 -24.65
N LYS A 191 3.29 -17.39 -25.50
CA LYS A 191 4.47 -18.25 -25.61
C LYS A 191 4.93 -18.87 -24.26
N LYS A 192 4.05 -19.00 -23.27
CA LYS A 192 4.32 -19.56 -21.92
C LYS A 192 5.46 -18.89 -21.12
N LYS A 193 6.09 -17.87 -21.67
CA LYS A 193 7.24 -17.16 -21.09
C LYS A 193 6.97 -15.68 -20.86
N HIS A 194 5.95 -15.16 -21.50
CA HIS A 194 5.62 -13.75 -21.53
C HIS A 194 4.22 -13.53 -20.94
N PHE A 195 4.07 -12.51 -20.18
CA PHE A 195 2.82 -12.12 -19.58
C PHE A 195 2.66 -10.60 -19.72
N LEU A 196 1.55 -10.17 -20.29
CA LEU A 196 1.14 -8.79 -20.38
C LEU A 196 -0.10 -8.57 -19.53
N SER A 197 -0.13 -7.50 -18.77
CA SER A 197 -1.29 -7.08 -18.00
C SER A 197 -1.53 -5.59 -18.23
N VAL A 198 -2.76 -5.24 -18.53
CA VAL A 198 -3.22 -3.86 -18.62
C VAL A 198 -4.49 -3.73 -17.81
N GLY A 199 -4.55 -2.74 -16.95
CA GLY A 199 -5.69 -2.55 -16.08
C GLY A 199 -5.96 -1.11 -15.71
N LEU A 200 -7.16 -0.92 -15.19
CA LEU A 200 -7.64 0.31 -14.59
C LEU A 200 -8.03 -0.01 -13.15
N ALA A 201 -7.43 0.69 -12.20
CA ALA A 201 -7.87 0.71 -10.82
C ALA A 201 -8.30 2.13 -10.46
N HIS A 202 -9.46 2.25 -9.82
CA HIS A 202 -10.08 3.52 -9.48
C HIS A 202 -10.67 3.47 -8.09
N GLU A 203 -10.48 4.55 -7.35
CA GLU A 203 -10.96 4.75 -6.00
C GLU A 203 -11.59 6.12 -5.84
N ALA A 204 -12.55 6.22 -4.93
CA ALA A 204 -13.22 7.48 -4.63
C ALA A 204 -13.56 7.60 -3.15
N ILE A 205 -13.18 8.72 -2.53
CA ILE A 205 -13.65 9.13 -1.21
C ILE A 205 -14.96 9.89 -1.41
N TRP A 206 -16.01 9.53 -0.66
CA TRP A 206 -17.31 10.13 -0.82
C TRP A 206 -18.15 10.07 0.46
N ALA A 207 -19.24 10.84 0.52
CA ALA A 207 -20.13 10.96 1.67
C ALA A 207 -19.42 11.41 2.96
N GLY A 208 -20.03 11.19 4.12
CA GLY A 208 -19.52 11.63 5.41
C GLY A 208 -19.82 13.10 5.68
N THR A 209 -19.24 13.63 6.76
CA THR A 209 -19.40 15.04 7.18
C THR A 209 -18.04 15.65 7.44
N THR A 210 -17.64 16.63 6.64
CA THR A 210 -16.38 17.34 6.79
C THR A 210 -16.50 18.47 7.82
N THR A 211 -15.40 18.78 8.50
CA THR A 211 -15.29 19.95 9.37
C THR A 211 -14.88 21.18 8.56
N GLU A 212 -14.87 22.36 9.17
CA GLU A 212 -14.36 23.61 8.57
C GLU A 212 -12.92 23.49 8.05
N ILE A 213 -12.08 22.68 8.72
CA ILE A 213 -10.72 22.38 8.27
C ILE A 213 -10.66 21.15 7.34
N GLY A 214 -11.77 20.48 7.12
CA GLY A 214 -11.89 19.26 6.30
C GLY A 214 -12.28 19.50 4.85
N SER A 215 -12.80 20.69 4.54
CA SER A 215 -13.19 21.12 3.18
C SER A 215 -13.00 22.61 3.03
N ILE A 216 -12.53 23.06 1.86
CA ILE A 216 -12.35 24.50 1.59
C ILE A 216 -13.68 25.18 1.26
N ASN A 217 -14.47 24.60 0.37
CA ASN A 217 -15.60 25.29 -0.22
C ASN A 217 -16.96 24.81 0.30
N ASN A 218 -17.03 23.64 0.89
CA ASN A 218 -18.31 23.06 1.31
C ASN A 218 -18.14 22.15 2.54
N PRO A 219 -17.82 22.70 3.72
CA PRO A 219 -17.83 21.94 4.97
C PRO A 219 -19.24 21.46 5.30
N GLY A 220 -19.35 20.36 6.06
CA GLY A 220 -20.62 19.77 6.45
C GLY A 220 -20.90 18.45 5.75
N ASN A 221 -22.19 18.11 5.62
CA ASN A 221 -22.63 16.85 5.03
C ASN A 221 -22.31 16.79 3.54
N GLN A 222 -21.61 15.76 3.14
CA GLN A 222 -21.31 15.48 1.74
C GLN A 222 -22.41 14.60 1.14
N PRO A 223 -22.67 14.68 -0.19
CA PRO A 223 -23.69 13.88 -0.87
C PRO A 223 -23.52 12.38 -0.61
N ASP A 224 -24.58 11.70 -0.13
CA ASP A 224 -24.53 10.32 0.36
C ASP A 224 -25.70 9.43 -0.11
N THR A 225 -26.54 9.92 -1.05
CA THR A 225 -27.66 9.16 -1.59
C THR A 225 -27.20 8.06 -2.57
N VAL A 226 -28.05 7.10 -2.86
CA VAL A 226 -27.79 6.07 -3.88
C VAL A 226 -27.50 6.71 -5.26
N LYS A 227 -28.18 7.82 -5.60
CA LYS A 227 -27.92 8.56 -6.83
C LYS A 227 -26.52 9.17 -6.84
N ASP A 228 -26.08 9.70 -5.70
CA ASP A 228 -24.73 10.25 -5.56
C ASP A 228 -23.68 9.14 -5.65
N PHE A 229 -23.94 7.98 -5.03
CA PHE A 229 -23.07 6.83 -5.20
C PHE A 229 -22.91 6.40 -6.67
N LEU A 230 -23.98 6.39 -7.45
CA LEU A 230 -23.90 6.06 -8.89
C LEU A 230 -23.03 7.08 -9.65
N LYS A 231 -23.13 8.37 -9.30
CA LYS A 231 -22.24 9.41 -9.84
C LYS A 231 -20.78 9.15 -9.48
N VAL A 232 -20.49 8.88 -8.20
CA VAL A 232 -19.15 8.52 -7.71
C VAL A 232 -18.62 7.28 -8.43
N PHE A 233 -19.48 6.29 -8.63
CA PHE A 233 -19.11 5.04 -9.31
C PHE A 233 -18.59 5.26 -10.73
N ILE A 234 -19.15 6.18 -11.48
CA ILE A 234 -18.75 6.48 -12.86
C ILE A 234 -17.93 7.77 -13.00
N SER A 235 -17.53 8.38 -11.89
CA SER A 235 -16.80 9.66 -11.84
C SER A 235 -17.57 10.79 -12.55
N ALA A 236 -18.90 10.83 -12.39
CA ALA A 236 -19.75 11.88 -12.97
C ALA A 236 -19.69 13.14 -12.11
N ASP A 237 -20.02 14.27 -12.75
CA ASP A 237 -19.98 15.58 -12.14
C ASP A 237 -20.91 15.72 -10.93
N GLY A 238 -20.40 16.40 -9.92
CA GLY A 238 -21.14 16.88 -8.76
C GLY A 238 -22.00 18.11 -9.08
N PRO A 239 -22.54 18.79 -8.06
CA PRO A 239 -23.15 20.09 -8.23
C PRO A 239 -22.09 21.14 -8.61
N LEU A 240 -22.48 22.11 -9.45
CA LEU A 240 -21.63 23.27 -9.73
C LEU A 240 -21.52 24.10 -8.46
N ILE A 241 -20.29 24.40 -8.04
CA ILE A 241 -20.03 25.29 -6.90
C ILE A 241 -20.09 26.73 -7.40
N GLU A 242 -20.70 27.59 -6.60
CA GLU A 242 -20.86 29.01 -6.95
C GLU A 242 -19.47 29.67 -7.20
N GLY A 243 -19.34 30.30 -8.35
CA GLY A 243 -18.07 30.93 -8.79
C GLY A 243 -17.16 30.04 -9.62
N GLU A 244 -17.43 28.74 -9.73
CA GLU A 244 -16.68 27.83 -10.62
C GLU A 244 -17.31 27.77 -12.04
N LYS A 245 -16.44 27.60 -13.05
CA LYS A 245 -16.88 27.56 -14.46
C LYS A 245 -17.45 26.21 -14.88
N HIS A 246 -17.10 25.11 -14.18
CA HIS A 246 -17.58 23.77 -14.42
C HIS A 246 -17.59 22.95 -13.13
N ALA A 247 -18.45 21.96 -13.10
CA ALA A 247 -18.54 21.04 -11.98
C ALA A 247 -17.39 20.04 -12.01
N ASN A 248 -16.82 19.76 -10.85
CA ASN A 248 -15.86 18.66 -10.66
C ASN A 248 -16.60 17.34 -10.45
N ALA A 249 -15.90 16.22 -10.64
CA ALA A 249 -16.44 14.92 -10.31
C ALA A 249 -16.83 14.85 -8.83
N LEU A 250 -17.97 14.21 -8.53
CA LEU A 250 -18.50 14.11 -7.17
C LEU A 250 -17.63 13.20 -6.31
N GLY A 251 -17.01 13.76 -5.25
CA GLY A 251 -16.08 13.08 -4.37
C GLY A 251 -14.61 13.35 -4.74
N ALA A 252 -13.68 12.69 -4.04
CA ALA A 252 -12.25 12.74 -4.34
C ALA A 252 -11.83 11.46 -5.02
N HIS A 253 -11.41 11.55 -6.26
CA HIS A 253 -11.04 10.41 -7.08
C HIS A 253 -9.54 10.22 -7.15
N SER A 254 -9.12 8.97 -7.20
CA SER A 254 -7.73 8.53 -7.39
C SER A 254 -7.73 7.26 -8.23
N GLY A 255 -6.84 7.16 -9.19
CA GLY A 255 -6.77 5.95 -9.99
C GLY A 255 -5.45 5.80 -10.72
N ILE A 256 -5.28 4.64 -11.33
CA ILE A 256 -4.16 4.34 -12.22
C ILE A 256 -4.60 3.57 -13.44
N TRP A 257 -4.00 3.90 -14.57
CA TRP A 257 -3.75 2.94 -15.63
C TRP A 257 -2.50 2.18 -15.23
N ASP A 258 -2.58 0.85 -15.21
CA ASP A 258 -1.48 -0.02 -14.78
C ASP A 258 -1.10 -0.95 -15.92
N PHE A 259 0.12 -0.77 -16.43
CA PHE A 259 0.71 -1.56 -17.51
C PHE A 259 1.84 -2.39 -16.93
N ASN A 260 1.82 -3.69 -17.14
CA ASN A 260 2.87 -4.58 -16.70
C ASN A 260 3.21 -5.60 -17.80
N TYR A 261 4.49 -5.72 -18.11
CA TYR A 261 5.05 -6.79 -18.91
C TYR A 261 6.00 -7.61 -18.06
N PHE A 262 5.82 -8.91 -18.07
CA PHE A 262 6.68 -9.85 -17.36
C PHE A 262 7.18 -10.95 -18.30
N LYS A 263 8.47 -11.23 -18.24
CA LYS A 263 9.12 -12.33 -18.96
C LYS A 263 9.86 -13.22 -17.98
N LYS A 264 9.65 -14.55 -18.12
CA LYS A 264 10.41 -15.56 -17.37
C LYS A 264 11.00 -16.58 -18.33
N GLU A 265 12.33 -16.72 -18.34
CA GLU A 265 13.04 -17.62 -19.21
C GLU A 265 14.37 -18.05 -18.59
N ASN A 266 14.64 -19.36 -18.57
CA ASN A 266 15.90 -19.95 -18.08
C ASN A 266 16.30 -19.47 -16.67
N GLY A 267 15.30 -19.36 -15.76
CA GLY A 267 15.51 -18.87 -14.39
C GLY A 267 15.71 -17.37 -14.25
N LYS A 268 15.78 -16.63 -15.36
CA LYS A 268 15.83 -15.15 -15.40
C LYS A 268 14.41 -14.60 -15.47
N GLU A 269 14.16 -13.49 -14.77
CA GLU A 269 12.89 -12.79 -14.77
C GLU A 269 13.10 -11.30 -15.06
N LEU A 270 12.25 -10.74 -15.92
CA LEU A 270 12.21 -9.33 -16.23
C LEU A 270 10.79 -8.82 -16.05
N SER A 271 10.60 -7.77 -15.28
CA SER A 271 9.34 -7.02 -15.19
C SER A 271 9.56 -5.59 -15.62
N ILE A 272 8.68 -5.07 -16.46
CA ILE A 272 8.63 -3.66 -16.88
C ILE A 272 7.22 -3.19 -16.61
N TYR A 273 7.07 -2.06 -15.93
CA TYR A 273 5.76 -1.55 -15.57
C TYR A 273 5.68 -0.03 -15.62
N TYR A 274 4.45 0.45 -15.80
CA TYR A 274 4.10 1.85 -15.74
C TYR A 274 2.75 2.01 -15.08
N GLN A 275 2.68 2.84 -14.04
CA GLN A 275 1.48 3.22 -13.32
C GLN A 275 1.21 4.70 -13.59
N HIS A 276 0.36 4.98 -14.57
CA HIS A 276 -0.11 6.33 -14.85
C HIS A 276 -1.18 6.75 -13.87
N TYR A 277 -0.94 7.77 -13.07
CA TYR A 277 -1.87 8.24 -12.05
C TYR A 277 -2.85 9.26 -12.62
N PHE A 278 -4.11 9.17 -12.22
CA PHE A 278 -5.15 10.12 -12.56
C PHE A 278 -6.06 10.40 -11.37
N GLU A 279 -6.67 11.60 -11.34
CA GLU A 279 -7.65 12.04 -10.34
C GLU A 279 -8.98 12.43 -10.97
N ASP A 280 -8.94 12.83 -12.25
CA ASP A 280 -10.09 13.31 -13.00
C ASP A 280 -10.12 12.77 -14.44
N THR A 281 -11.11 13.23 -15.20
CA THR A 281 -11.28 12.83 -16.60
C THR A 281 -10.14 13.33 -17.49
N SER A 282 -9.49 14.45 -17.15
CA SER A 282 -8.39 15.01 -17.94
C SER A 282 -7.15 14.12 -17.84
N SER A 283 -6.73 13.77 -16.63
CA SER A 283 -5.62 12.88 -16.38
C SER A 283 -5.94 11.43 -16.74
N LEU A 284 -7.20 10.98 -16.65
CA LEU A 284 -7.63 9.68 -17.20
C LEU A 284 -7.34 9.57 -18.71
N ARG A 285 -7.37 10.68 -19.45
CA ARG A 285 -7.03 10.79 -20.87
C ARG A 285 -5.57 11.17 -21.12
N PHE A 286 -4.69 11.03 -20.16
CA PHE A 286 -3.25 11.32 -20.23
C PHE A 286 -2.91 12.81 -20.46
N ALA A 287 -3.74 13.77 -20.04
CA ALA A 287 -3.40 15.19 -20.11
C ALA A 287 -2.15 15.54 -19.28
N ASN A 288 -1.93 14.81 -18.17
CA ASN A 288 -0.70 14.87 -17.37
C ASN A 288 0.47 14.05 -17.97
N LYS A 289 0.41 13.77 -19.27
CA LYS A 289 1.48 13.16 -20.10
C LYS A 289 1.98 11.82 -19.53
N THR A 290 3.22 11.78 -19.05
CA THR A 290 3.91 10.59 -18.59
C THR A 290 4.09 10.55 -17.07
N ASP A 291 3.33 11.35 -16.33
CA ASP A 291 3.35 11.31 -14.88
C ASP A 291 2.95 9.93 -14.35
N GLY A 292 3.54 9.57 -13.23
CA GLY A 292 3.35 8.27 -12.60
C GLY A 292 4.66 7.59 -12.27
N LEU A 293 4.59 6.29 -12.03
CA LEU A 293 5.71 5.44 -11.66
C LEU A 293 6.10 4.51 -12.81
N TRP A 294 7.31 4.64 -13.27
CA TRP A 294 7.96 3.75 -14.23
C TRP A 294 8.91 2.81 -13.51
N GLY A 295 8.94 1.54 -13.86
CA GLY A 295 9.85 0.60 -13.23
C GLY A 295 10.31 -0.51 -14.15
N ILE A 296 11.53 -0.97 -13.89
CA ILE A 296 12.11 -2.17 -14.48
C ILE A 296 12.79 -2.98 -13.37
N GLU A 297 12.40 -4.25 -13.26
CA GLU A 297 13.03 -5.21 -12.36
C GLU A 297 13.60 -6.38 -13.14
N ALA A 298 14.85 -6.72 -12.87
CA ALA A 298 15.56 -7.84 -13.45
C ALA A 298 16.05 -8.77 -12.35
N SER A 299 15.69 -10.06 -12.42
CA SER A 299 16.12 -11.07 -11.47
C SER A 299 16.96 -12.14 -12.15
N ASN A 300 18.08 -12.54 -11.53
CA ASN A 300 18.99 -13.62 -11.98
C ASN A 300 19.65 -13.39 -13.36
N TYR A 301 19.64 -12.17 -13.88
CA TYR A 301 20.51 -11.80 -15.00
C TYR A 301 21.98 -11.79 -14.57
N PHE A 302 22.25 -11.38 -13.36
CA PHE A 302 23.45 -11.66 -12.61
C PHE A 302 23.12 -12.69 -11.53
N LYS A 303 23.96 -13.69 -11.35
CA LYS A 303 23.71 -14.83 -10.44
C LYS A 303 23.22 -14.35 -9.07
N ASN A 304 22.09 -14.86 -8.62
CA ASN A 304 21.51 -14.58 -7.29
C ASN A 304 21.18 -13.10 -7.02
N THR A 305 21.08 -12.29 -8.06
CA THR A 305 20.86 -10.84 -7.93
C THR A 305 19.48 -10.45 -8.47
N LYS A 306 18.82 -9.53 -7.77
CA LYS A 306 17.64 -8.81 -8.23
C LYS A 306 17.95 -7.32 -8.23
N ILE A 307 17.67 -6.65 -9.33
CA ILE A 307 17.89 -5.21 -9.52
C ILE A 307 16.56 -4.59 -9.92
N LEU A 308 16.17 -3.53 -9.23
CA LEU A 308 14.99 -2.70 -9.51
C LEU A 308 15.45 -1.27 -9.76
N LEU A 309 14.99 -0.67 -10.84
CA LEU A 309 15.12 0.76 -11.12
C LEU A 309 13.73 1.35 -11.32
N GLU A 310 13.41 2.42 -10.59
CA GLU A 310 12.16 3.16 -10.71
C GLU A 310 12.43 4.65 -10.98
N TYR A 311 11.51 5.24 -11.75
CA TYR A 311 11.42 6.68 -11.97
C TYR A 311 9.99 7.14 -11.66
N LEU A 312 9.85 8.04 -10.68
CA LEU A 312 8.59 8.66 -10.31
C LEU A 312 8.60 10.12 -10.76
N ASN A 313 7.54 10.51 -11.46
CA ASN A 313 7.33 11.86 -11.93
C ASN A 313 5.92 12.35 -11.64
N THR A 314 5.79 13.55 -11.06
CA THR A 314 4.51 14.25 -10.84
C THR A 314 4.52 15.67 -11.42
N SER A 315 5.48 15.97 -12.30
CA SER A 315 5.73 17.35 -12.74
C SER A 315 4.72 17.91 -13.74
N ASN A 316 3.89 17.05 -14.33
CA ASN A 316 2.82 17.45 -15.24
C ASN A 316 1.43 17.40 -14.62
N CYS A 317 1.32 17.17 -13.27
CA CYS A 317 0.03 17.23 -12.60
C CYS A 317 -0.64 18.57 -12.89
N CYS A 318 -1.92 18.50 -13.22
CA CYS A 318 -2.85 19.60 -13.01
C CYS A 318 -2.42 20.89 -13.75
N ILE A 319 -1.83 20.70 -14.94
CA ILE A 319 -1.33 21.82 -15.77
C ILE A 319 -2.38 22.42 -16.70
N ASP A 320 -3.55 21.78 -16.82
CA ASP A 320 -4.64 22.30 -17.64
C ASP A 320 -5.27 23.55 -17.00
N PRO A 321 -5.31 24.70 -17.68
CA PRO A 321 -5.99 25.85 -17.15
C PRO A 321 -7.49 25.60 -16.88
N PRO A 322 -8.06 26.12 -15.78
CA PRO A 322 -7.51 27.08 -14.82
C PRO A 322 -6.81 26.44 -13.61
N TYR A 323 -6.70 25.12 -13.51
CA TYR A 323 -6.33 24.38 -12.29
C TYR A 323 -4.82 24.11 -12.14
N GLN A 324 -4.00 25.10 -12.35
CA GLN A 324 -2.52 24.96 -12.42
C GLN A 324 -1.82 24.69 -11.07
N ASN A 325 -2.53 24.71 -9.95
CA ASN A 325 -1.91 24.64 -8.63
C ASN A 325 -2.31 23.43 -7.79
N ASP A 326 -3.08 22.51 -8.33
CA ASP A 326 -3.46 21.27 -7.64
C ASP A 326 -2.27 20.32 -7.49
N ASN A 327 -2.39 19.41 -6.57
CA ASN A 327 -1.38 18.40 -6.27
C ASN A 327 -2.00 17.01 -6.25
N TYR A 328 -1.26 15.99 -6.63
CA TYR A 328 -1.70 14.61 -6.46
C TYR A 328 -1.94 14.30 -4.98
N TYR A 329 -2.93 13.41 -4.72
CA TYR A 329 -3.37 13.00 -3.38
C TYR A 329 -4.05 14.11 -2.57
N TRP A 330 -4.37 15.23 -3.17
CA TRP A 330 -5.07 16.34 -2.55
C TRP A 330 -6.46 16.53 -3.16
N ASN A 331 -7.41 16.98 -2.36
CA ASN A 331 -8.74 17.31 -2.84
C ASN A 331 -9.36 18.40 -1.96
N TYR A 332 -9.95 19.43 -2.55
CA TYR A 332 -10.53 20.56 -1.84
C TYR A 332 -11.76 20.18 -0.99
N GLN A 333 -12.44 19.10 -1.30
CA GLN A 333 -13.61 18.59 -0.56
C GLN A 333 -13.21 17.68 0.61
N TYR A 334 -12.06 16.99 0.50
CA TYR A 334 -11.53 16.02 1.49
C TYR A 334 -10.07 16.34 1.78
N LEU A 335 -9.83 17.41 2.58
CA LEU A 335 -8.49 17.98 2.80
C LEU A 335 -7.51 17.06 3.55
N ASP A 336 -7.98 15.98 4.20
CA ASP A 336 -7.08 14.93 4.70
C ASP A 336 -6.32 14.25 3.54
N GLY A 337 -6.89 14.29 2.33
CA GLY A 337 -6.30 13.78 1.13
C GLY A 337 -6.20 12.25 1.09
N TRP A 338 -5.28 11.72 0.28
CA TRP A 338 -5.11 10.28 0.06
C TRP A 338 -4.33 9.63 1.22
N LYS A 339 -4.91 9.69 2.43
CA LYS A 339 -4.34 9.18 3.68
C LYS A 339 -5.28 8.26 4.43
N TYR A 340 -4.68 7.36 5.21
CA TYR A 340 -5.39 6.58 6.22
C TYR A 340 -4.54 6.50 7.49
N GLU A 341 -5.12 6.89 8.65
CA GLU A 341 -4.42 6.96 9.94
C GLU A 341 -3.09 7.77 9.85
N ASN A 342 -3.15 8.93 9.22
CA ASN A 342 -2.03 9.87 9.00
C ASN A 342 -0.92 9.36 8.06
N MET A 343 -1.13 8.23 7.39
CA MET A 343 -0.17 7.68 6.42
C MET A 343 -0.74 7.76 5.00
N ILE A 344 0.08 8.20 4.06
CA ILE A 344 -0.27 8.21 2.62
C ILE A 344 -0.59 6.78 2.18
N ILE A 345 -1.72 6.59 1.48
CA ILE A 345 -2.16 5.28 0.97
C ILE A 345 -1.30 4.87 -0.23
N GLY A 346 -0.98 5.82 -1.10
CA GLY A 346 -0.15 5.61 -2.28
C GLY A 346 1.35 5.72 -2.00
N ASN A 347 2.09 6.25 -2.98
CA ASN A 347 3.55 6.40 -2.89
C ASN A 347 3.95 7.43 -1.83
N PRO A 348 4.74 7.07 -0.81
CA PRO A 348 5.07 7.97 0.29
C PRO A 348 5.99 9.14 -0.07
N PHE A 349 6.56 9.17 -1.27
CA PHE A 349 7.30 10.32 -1.77
C PHE A 349 6.41 11.43 -2.32
N VAL A 350 5.15 11.11 -2.68
CA VAL A 350 4.21 12.10 -3.19
C VAL A 350 3.56 12.83 -2.02
N ASN A 351 3.65 14.16 -2.05
CA ASN A 351 3.00 14.99 -1.04
C ASN A 351 1.48 15.07 -1.30
N ASN A 352 0.68 15.13 -0.24
CA ASN A 352 -0.78 15.18 -0.32
C ASN A 352 -1.37 16.51 0.18
N GLY A 353 -0.60 17.56 0.23
CA GLY A 353 -1.08 18.85 0.71
C GLY A 353 -0.33 20.02 0.10
N GLY A 354 -0.95 21.19 0.19
CA GLY A 354 -0.37 22.43 -0.32
C GLY A 354 -0.37 22.55 -1.85
N PRO A 355 0.26 23.60 -2.36
CA PRO A 355 0.37 23.81 -3.79
C PRO A 355 1.17 22.70 -4.50
N ARG A 356 0.98 22.58 -5.80
CA ARG A 356 1.59 21.61 -6.68
C ARG A 356 3.06 21.30 -6.40
N ASP A 357 3.36 20.04 -6.16
CA ASP A 357 4.73 19.52 -5.99
C ASP A 357 5.23 18.83 -7.26
N GLU A 358 6.22 19.41 -7.89
CA GLU A 358 6.85 18.86 -9.07
C GLU A 358 7.92 17.83 -8.68
N LEU A 359 7.50 16.67 -8.20
CA LEU A 359 8.41 15.61 -7.76
C LEU A 359 9.03 14.89 -8.98
N LYS A 360 10.35 14.74 -8.96
CA LYS A 360 11.11 13.83 -9.83
C LYS A 360 12.05 13.02 -8.96
N LEU A 361 11.88 11.69 -8.99
CA LEU A 361 12.63 10.77 -8.15
C LEU A 361 13.18 9.62 -8.97
N ILE A 362 14.44 9.26 -8.70
CA ILE A 362 15.05 8.01 -9.17
C ILE A 362 15.26 7.12 -7.96
N HIS A 363 14.84 5.87 -8.07
CA HIS A 363 14.98 4.86 -7.03
C HIS A 363 15.66 3.60 -7.56
N LEU A 364 16.61 3.07 -6.78
CA LEU A 364 17.33 1.83 -7.02
C LEU A 364 17.07 0.87 -5.86
N GLY A 365 16.64 -0.35 -6.20
CA GLY A 365 16.58 -1.49 -5.30
C GLY A 365 17.55 -2.57 -5.75
N LEU A 366 18.33 -3.12 -4.84
CA LEU A 366 19.25 -4.23 -5.10
C LEU A 366 19.06 -5.30 -4.03
N SER A 367 18.95 -6.55 -4.45
CA SER A 367 18.95 -7.70 -3.57
C SER A 367 19.96 -8.73 -4.08
N TYR A 368 20.85 -9.18 -3.21
CA TYR A 368 21.78 -10.27 -3.49
C TYR A 368 21.58 -11.38 -2.46
N THR A 369 21.37 -12.62 -2.93
CA THR A 369 21.13 -13.77 -2.07
C THR A 369 22.24 -14.79 -2.27
N LEU A 370 22.89 -15.19 -1.20
CA LEU A 370 23.90 -16.25 -1.19
C LEU A 370 23.54 -17.27 -0.12
N GLU A 371 23.14 -18.48 -0.54
CA GLU A 371 22.67 -19.55 0.36
C GLU A 371 21.59 -19.04 1.31
N ASN A 372 21.90 -18.97 2.62
CA ASN A 372 21.00 -18.49 3.68
C ASN A 372 21.25 -17.02 4.08
N LYS A 373 22.00 -16.27 3.28
CA LYS A 373 22.34 -14.86 3.53
C LYS A 373 21.75 -13.99 2.45
N LYS A 374 21.32 -12.78 2.80
CA LYS A 374 20.74 -11.83 1.86
C LYS A 374 21.16 -10.42 2.20
N ILE A 375 21.55 -9.66 1.19
CA ILE A 375 21.81 -8.22 1.28
C ILE A 375 20.77 -7.50 0.44
N ASN A 376 20.11 -6.51 1.02
CA ASN A 376 19.21 -5.61 0.34
C ASN A 376 19.72 -4.18 0.46
N LEU A 377 19.66 -3.44 -0.65
CA LEU A 377 19.95 -2.02 -0.70
C LEU A 377 18.77 -1.31 -1.37
N LYS A 378 18.29 -0.22 -0.76
CA LYS A 378 17.37 0.74 -1.37
C LYS A 378 18.01 2.11 -1.37
N MET A 379 17.97 2.80 -2.49
CA MET A 379 18.47 4.16 -2.65
C MET A 379 17.47 5.00 -3.41
N SER A 380 17.21 6.21 -2.95
CA SER A 380 16.33 7.16 -3.64
C SER A 380 16.97 8.53 -3.71
N LYS A 381 16.97 9.11 -4.90
CA LYS A 381 17.41 10.50 -5.13
C LYS A 381 16.22 11.32 -5.62
N ILE A 382 15.87 12.36 -4.88
CA ILE A 382 14.87 13.35 -5.29
C ILE A 382 15.61 14.42 -6.08
N ASN A 383 15.32 14.54 -7.38
CA ASN A 383 15.98 15.53 -8.26
C ASN A 383 15.28 16.89 -8.21
N LYS A 384 13.96 16.92 -8.08
CA LYS A 384 13.17 18.14 -8.01
C LYS A 384 11.99 17.94 -7.06
N THR A 385 11.78 18.89 -6.18
CA THR A 385 10.60 18.99 -5.30
C THR A 385 10.47 20.42 -4.80
N ARG A 386 9.24 20.90 -4.69
CA ARG A 386 8.93 22.21 -4.13
C ARG A 386 8.88 22.19 -2.61
N TRP A 387 8.30 21.11 -2.06
CA TRP A 387 7.94 21.02 -0.65
C TRP A 387 8.97 20.30 0.20
N GLN A 388 9.73 19.42 -0.42
CA GLN A 388 10.78 18.67 0.25
C GLN A 388 12.16 19.25 -0.10
N SER A 389 12.29 20.58 -0.12
CA SER A 389 13.53 21.27 -0.50
C SER A 389 14.76 20.76 0.24
N ASP A 390 14.62 20.44 1.52
CA ASP A 390 15.68 19.88 2.35
C ASP A 390 16.22 18.54 1.83
N TYR A 391 15.43 17.82 1.04
CA TYR A 391 15.78 16.53 0.46
C TYR A 391 16.12 16.61 -1.04
N SER A 392 15.98 17.79 -1.66
CA SER A 392 16.32 17.96 -3.07
C SER A 392 17.79 17.65 -3.31
N ASN A 393 18.08 16.85 -4.35
CA ASN A 393 19.42 16.37 -4.71
C ASN A 393 20.14 15.53 -3.64
N LYS A 394 19.48 15.17 -2.54
CA LYS A 394 20.02 14.29 -1.51
C LYS A 394 19.64 12.83 -1.79
N ILE A 395 20.54 11.92 -1.42
CA ILE A 395 20.28 10.48 -1.52
C ILE A 395 19.84 9.98 -0.16
N ARG A 396 18.71 9.26 -0.12
CA ARG A 396 18.28 8.44 1.01
C ARG A 396 18.63 6.99 0.70
N TYR A 397 19.12 6.26 1.69
CA TYR A 397 19.39 4.84 1.49
C TYR A 397 19.08 4.00 2.72
N LYS A 398 18.83 2.73 2.49
CA LYS A 398 18.75 1.68 3.51
C LYS A 398 19.49 0.47 3.01
N ILE A 399 20.41 -0.06 3.83
CA ILE A 399 21.03 -1.35 3.63
C ILE A 399 20.55 -2.31 4.72
N ALA A 400 20.29 -3.56 4.34
CA ALA A 400 19.92 -4.61 5.29
C ALA A 400 20.69 -5.88 4.95
N TYR A 401 21.16 -6.57 5.98
CA TYR A 401 21.83 -7.88 5.89
C TYR A 401 21.05 -8.89 6.71
N SER A 402 20.58 -9.94 6.06
CA SER A 402 19.80 -10.99 6.68
C SER A 402 20.55 -12.33 6.61
N PHE A 403 20.45 -13.11 7.68
CA PHE A 403 21.02 -14.46 7.77
C PHE A 403 20.22 -15.31 8.76
N PHE A 404 20.38 -16.62 8.69
CA PHE A 404 19.70 -17.54 9.60
C PHE A 404 20.66 -18.05 10.68
N ILE A 405 20.16 -18.06 11.91
CA ILE A 405 20.72 -18.81 13.04
C ILE A 405 19.69 -19.88 13.38
N GLN A 406 19.97 -21.13 13.01
CA GLN A 406 18.99 -22.22 13.06
C GLN A 406 17.70 -21.84 12.27
N SER A 407 16.55 -21.76 12.96
CA SER A 407 15.26 -21.38 12.35
C SER A 407 14.92 -19.89 12.49
N ILE A 408 15.79 -19.10 13.10
CA ILE A 408 15.57 -17.65 13.32
C ILE A 408 16.26 -16.90 12.19
N ASN A 409 15.48 -16.11 11.45
CA ASN A 409 16.04 -15.12 10.53
C ASN A 409 16.42 -13.86 11.31
N VAL A 410 17.67 -13.46 11.22
CA VAL A 410 18.22 -12.23 11.79
C VAL A 410 18.46 -11.25 10.66
N GLU A 411 17.91 -10.05 10.75
CA GLU A 411 18.18 -8.96 9.83
C GLU A 411 18.79 -7.79 10.59
N LEU A 412 19.96 -7.35 10.18
CA LEU A 412 20.60 -6.12 10.62
C LEU A 412 20.38 -5.06 9.54
N PHE A 413 20.03 -3.84 9.92
CA PHE A 413 19.83 -2.78 8.94
C PHE A 413 20.36 -1.44 9.42
N TYR A 414 20.70 -0.60 8.44
CA TYR A 414 21.05 0.80 8.63
C TYR A 414 20.43 1.63 7.50
N GLY A 415 19.94 2.81 7.83
CA GLY A 415 19.38 3.77 6.88
C GLY A 415 19.76 5.20 7.23
N ASP A 416 19.89 6.03 6.19
CA ASP A 416 20.17 7.46 6.29
C ASP A 416 19.28 8.19 5.29
N ASP A 417 18.52 9.17 5.73
CA ASP A 417 17.67 10.03 4.91
C ASP A 417 18.19 11.46 4.81
N LYS A 418 19.43 11.70 5.28
CA LYS A 418 20.12 12.99 5.32
C LYS A 418 19.59 14.01 6.35
N LYS A 419 18.57 13.66 7.09
CA LYS A 419 18.16 14.36 8.33
C LYS A 419 18.45 13.49 9.53
N ASN A 420 18.07 12.22 9.44
CA ASN A 420 18.17 11.24 10.50
C ASN A 420 18.84 9.97 9.97
N ASN A 421 19.64 9.36 10.79
CA ASN A 421 20.14 8.02 10.54
C ASN A 421 19.57 7.06 11.58
N SER A 422 19.40 5.83 11.20
CA SER A 422 18.85 4.82 12.07
C SER A 422 19.39 3.45 11.72
N GLY A 423 19.69 2.70 12.75
CA GLY A 423 20.04 1.30 12.62
C GLY A 423 19.24 0.43 13.56
N GLY A 424 19.26 -0.86 13.34
CA GLY A 424 18.55 -1.78 14.20
C GLY A 424 18.66 -3.22 13.71
N PHE A 425 17.87 -4.06 14.36
CA PHE A 425 17.75 -5.45 13.97
C PHE A 425 16.32 -5.97 14.05
N ASN A 426 16.06 -6.99 13.26
CA ASN A 426 14.83 -7.76 13.27
C ASN A 426 15.17 -9.23 13.53
N LEU A 427 14.42 -9.88 14.41
CA LEU A 427 14.44 -11.32 14.61
C LEU A 427 13.09 -11.87 14.18
N SER A 428 13.07 -12.83 13.27
CA SER A 428 11.82 -13.44 12.84
C SER A 428 11.90 -14.96 12.82
N TYR A 429 10.83 -15.61 13.25
CA TYR A 429 10.67 -17.04 13.31
C TYR A 429 9.36 -17.46 12.65
N LYS A 430 9.39 -18.52 11.85
CA LYS A 430 8.19 -19.14 11.23
C LYS A 430 7.99 -20.53 11.84
N PHE A 431 6.73 -20.85 12.14
CA PHE A 431 6.33 -22.14 12.73
C PHE A 431 4.95 -22.60 12.25
#